data_1f45a1d1d845299442cbf135461555b8
#
_entry.id   1f45a1d1d845299442cbf135461555b8
#
_cell.length_a   1.000
_cell.length_b   1.000
_cell.length_c   1.000
_cell.angle_alpha   90.00
_cell.angle_beta   90.00
_cell.angle_gamma   90.00
#
_symmetry.space_group_name_H-M   'P 1'
#
loop_
_entity.id
_entity.type
_entity.pdbx_description
1 polymer ?
#
loop_
_entity_poly.entity_id
_entity_poly.type
_entity_poly.pdbx_seq_one_letter_code
_entity_poly.pdbx_strand_id
1 'polypeptide(L)'
;MRGTACGTDRLLRALGLAMLLLLPASRAGAAEGPVARAADWAAPARPAAGPPRAIGGTSLGCLAGGVALPHDGPGWQAIRVSRNRHWGHPAAIALVEHVAGRAQAAGLPDLWIGDIAQPRGGPLPWGHASHQTGLDVDIWLDLRPKPLVPAGRREELSIPSLVLPDGMAVDPARWTARHAQLIRIAAEAPGVDRLLVNPAIKRRLCADHGGAAWLRRVRPWRGHDSHMHVRLRCPPDSPLCRDIAPPPPGDGCDSTLDWWFTEEAGRPPARPARPGPPPRLPAACTGVLAAPDAPGR
;
A
#
# COMPACT_ATOMS: atom_id res chain seq x y z
N MET A 1 96.54 -17.93 37.98
CA MET A 1 97.01 -18.25 36.61
C MET A 1 95.91 -18.00 35.62
N ARG A 2 96.20 -17.12 34.67
CA ARG A 2 95.53 -16.95 33.32
C ARG A 2 94.04 -16.86 33.32
N GLY A 3 93.32 -15.81 33.01
CA GLY A 3 93.53 -14.76 31.97
C GLY A 3 92.74 -15.12 30.71
N THR A 4 91.80 -14.34 30.38
CA THR A 4 91.45 -13.77 29.06
C THR A 4 90.01 -13.35 28.99
N ALA A 5 89.69 -12.10 28.95
CA ALA A 5 89.37 -11.21 27.87
C ALA A 5 87.98 -11.55 27.19
N CYS A 6 87.01 -10.79 27.46
CA CYS A 6 86.40 -9.62 26.84
C CYS A 6 86.08 -9.78 25.32
N GLY A 7 84.88 -9.70 25.00
CA GLY A 7 84.29 -9.55 23.67
C GLY A 7 82.92 -8.94 23.72
N THR A 8 82.80 -7.62 23.70
CA THR A 8 81.60 -6.85 23.60
C THR A 8 81.13 -6.78 22.16
N ASP A 9 80.06 -7.47 21.87
CA ASP A 9 79.39 -7.28 20.57
C ASP A 9 78.10 -6.47 20.76
N ARG A 10 78.12 -5.25 20.25
CA ARG A 10 76.96 -4.33 20.24
C ARG A 10 76.10 -4.63 19.02
N LEU A 11 75.00 -5.34 19.24
CA LEU A 11 73.93 -5.47 18.26
C LEU A 11 73.04 -4.22 18.27
N LEU A 12 73.23 -3.38 17.28
CA LEU A 12 72.32 -2.29 16.95
C LEU A 12 70.97 -2.88 16.47
N ARG A 13 69.94 -2.80 17.31
CA ARG A 13 68.53 -3.06 16.87
C ARG A 13 68.01 -1.80 16.22
N ALA A 14 67.87 -1.83 14.91
CA ALA A 14 67.08 -0.85 14.16
C ALA A 14 65.58 -1.06 14.44
N LEU A 15 64.99 -0.14 15.18
CA LEU A 15 63.53 -0.06 15.32
C LEU A 15 62.95 0.58 14.04
N GLY A 16 62.41 -0.26 13.15
CA GLY A 16 61.59 0.20 12.03
C GLY A 16 60.22 0.63 12.54
N LEU A 17 59.96 1.93 12.59
CA LEU A 17 58.67 2.52 12.90
C LEU A 17 57.77 2.36 11.66
N ALA A 18 56.93 1.32 11.64
CA ALA A 18 55.91 1.15 10.61
C ALA A 18 54.78 2.15 10.88
N MET A 19 54.76 3.25 10.14
CA MET A 19 53.72 4.26 10.14
C MET A 19 52.49 3.68 9.41
N LEU A 20 51.55 3.11 10.15
CA LEU A 20 50.22 2.73 9.62
C LEU A 20 49.49 4.00 9.17
N LEU A 21 49.45 4.25 7.89
CA LEU A 21 48.54 5.24 7.28
C LEU A 21 47.10 4.75 7.45
N LEU A 22 46.45 5.24 8.48
CA LEU A 22 44.98 5.13 8.64
C LEU A 22 44.32 6.00 7.57
N LEU A 23 44.01 5.41 6.42
CA LEU A 23 43.11 6.02 5.45
C LEU A 23 41.73 6.25 6.11
N PRO A 24 41.18 7.48 6.06
CA PRO A 24 39.84 7.71 6.56
C PRO A 24 38.88 6.89 5.71
N ALA A 25 38.19 5.94 6.32
CA ALA A 25 37.05 5.25 5.70
C ALA A 25 36.00 6.31 5.37
N SER A 26 35.93 6.70 4.10
CA SER A 26 34.83 7.53 3.62
C SER A 26 33.53 6.81 3.92
N ARG A 27 32.79 7.27 4.93
CA ARG A 27 31.40 6.88 5.13
C ARG A 27 30.66 7.34 3.88
N ALA A 28 30.40 6.42 2.95
CA ALA A 28 29.44 6.66 1.90
C ALA A 28 28.12 7.03 2.59
N GLY A 29 27.77 8.30 2.59
CA GLY A 29 26.50 8.77 3.07
C GLY A 29 25.41 7.99 2.34
N ALA A 30 24.44 7.42 3.07
CA ALA A 30 23.31 6.76 2.44
C ALA A 30 22.69 7.74 1.45
N ALA A 31 22.59 7.35 0.19
CA ALA A 31 22.02 8.20 -0.85
C ALA A 31 20.59 8.60 -0.42
N GLU A 32 20.30 9.89 -0.41
CA GLU A 32 18.98 10.38 -0.11
C GLU A 32 18.02 10.05 -1.26
N GLY A 33 16.82 9.58 -0.90
CA GLY A 33 15.76 9.33 -1.88
C GLY A 33 15.16 10.62 -2.45
N PRO A 34 14.34 10.52 -3.50
CA PRO A 34 13.73 11.67 -4.14
C PRO A 34 12.70 12.31 -3.20
N VAL A 35 12.49 13.61 -3.35
CA VAL A 35 11.40 14.32 -2.67
C VAL A 35 10.07 13.78 -3.18
N ALA A 36 9.13 13.53 -2.26
CA ALA A 36 7.81 12.97 -2.59
C ALA A 36 6.88 14.06 -3.17
N ARG A 37 7.19 14.59 -4.36
CA ARG A 37 6.34 15.53 -5.07
C ARG A 37 5.37 14.77 -5.97
N ALA A 38 4.08 14.87 -5.69
CA ALA A 38 3.05 14.12 -6.43
C ALA A 38 3.07 14.38 -7.95
N ALA A 39 3.40 15.60 -8.39
CA ALA A 39 3.48 15.94 -9.81
C ALA A 39 4.55 15.11 -10.56
N ASP A 40 5.70 14.87 -9.93
CA ASP A 40 6.80 14.11 -10.54
C ASP A 40 6.40 12.64 -10.75
N TRP A 41 5.56 12.10 -9.87
CA TRP A 41 5.08 10.72 -9.91
C TRP A 41 3.83 10.53 -10.77
N ALA A 42 3.07 11.57 -10.99
CA ALA A 42 1.92 11.55 -11.89
C ALA A 42 2.31 11.76 -13.37
N ALA A 43 3.50 12.29 -13.65
CA ALA A 43 3.96 12.56 -15.01
C ALA A 43 4.22 11.31 -15.87
N PRO A 44 4.83 10.21 -15.35
CA PRO A 44 5.06 9.01 -16.15
C PRO A 44 3.76 8.35 -16.60
N ALA A 45 3.60 8.17 -17.90
CA ALA A 45 2.42 7.51 -18.48
C ALA A 45 2.53 5.97 -18.43
N ARG A 46 3.75 5.43 -18.22
CA ARG A 46 4.06 4.00 -18.25
C ARG A 46 4.89 3.57 -17.05
N PRO A 47 4.86 2.28 -16.67
CA PRO A 47 5.71 1.76 -15.62
C PRO A 47 7.19 1.84 -15.99
N ALA A 48 8.04 1.84 -14.98
CA ALA A 48 9.48 1.66 -15.16
C ALA A 48 9.78 0.28 -15.76
N ALA A 49 10.73 0.19 -16.67
CA ALA A 49 11.23 -1.09 -17.17
C ALA A 49 11.87 -1.90 -16.03
N GLY A 50 11.73 -3.23 -16.10
CA GLY A 50 12.32 -4.16 -15.15
C GLY A 50 11.29 -5.00 -14.38
N PRO A 51 11.75 -5.84 -13.44
CA PRO A 51 10.88 -6.71 -12.68
C PRO A 51 9.98 -5.94 -11.71
N PRO A 52 8.76 -6.43 -11.46
CA PRO A 52 7.86 -5.85 -10.47
C PRO A 52 8.51 -5.85 -9.07
N ARG A 53 8.46 -4.71 -8.39
CA ARG A 53 8.92 -4.55 -6.99
C ARG A 53 8.13 -3.45 -6.30
N ALA A 54 7.57 -3.76 -5.15
CA ALA A 54 7.10 -2.77 -4.20
C ALA A 54 8.27 -2.26 -3.36
N ILE A 55 8.42 -0.95 -3.20
CA ILE A 55 9.54 -0.33 -2.50
C ILE A 55 9.00 0.66 -1.48
N GLY A 56 9.44 0.55 -0.24
CA GLY A 56 8.98 1.41 0.86
C GLY A 56 7.63 1.02 1.43
N GLY A 57 7.01 1.94 2.13
CA GLY A 57 5.68 1.75 2.74
C GLY A 57 4.56 2.26 1.83
N THR A 58 3.33 1.89 2.16
CA THR A 58 2.13 2.17 1.35
C THR A 58 1.87 3.67 1.12
N SER A 59 2.33 4.53 2.06
CA SER A 59 2.18 6.00 1.99
C SER A 59 3.52 6.72 1.83
N LEU A 60 4.60 5.99 1.68
CA LEU A 60 5.94 6.52 1.43
C LEU A 60 6.75 5.47 0.65
N GLY A 61 6.44 5.29 -0.61
CA GLY A 61 7.02 4.25 -1.44
C GLY A 61 6.85 4.49 -2.92
N CYS A 62 7.23 3.49 -3.72
CA CYS A 62 7.09 3.49 -5.17
C CYS A 62 6.93 2.06 -5.71
N LEU A 63 6.61 1.93 -7.01
CA LEU A 63 6.40 0.68 -7.71
C LEU A 63 7.34 0.61 -8.93
N ALA A 64 8.29 -0.31 -8.93
CA ALA A 64 9.02 -0.68 -10.13
C ALA A 64 8.24 -1.73 -10.92
N GLY A 65 8.34 -1.73 -12.25
CA GLY A 65 7.80 -2.77 -13.11
C GLY A 65 6.30 -3.04 -12.93
N GLY A 66 5.50 -2.00 -12.68
CA GLY A 66 4.06 -2.13 -12.46
C GLY A 66 3.36 -2.88 -13.60
N VAL A 67 2.39 -3.71 -13.26
CA VAL A 67 1.56 -4.47 -14.22
C VAL A 67 0.17 -3.85 -14.26
N ALA A 68 -0.38 -3.68 -15.47
CA ALA A 68 -1.74 -3.15 -15.63
C ALA A 68 -2.78 -4.21 -15.25
N LEU A 69 -3.79 -3.81 -14.47
CA LEU A 69 -5.04 -4.56 -14.40
C LEU A 69 -5.77 -4.39 -15.75
N PRO A 70 -6.17 -5.46 -16.44
CA PRO A 70 -7.06 -5.35 -17.58
C PRO A 70 -8.34 -4.58 -17.21
N HIS A 71 -8.82 -3.73 -18.12
CA HIS A 71 -10.01 -2.94 -17.84
C HIS A 71 -11.27 -3.76 -17.62
N ASP A 72 -11.29 -4.98 -18.17
CA ASP A 72 -12.37 -5.95 -18.04
C ASP A 72 -11.78 -7.32 -17.79
N GLY A 73 -12.44 -8.11 -16.95
CA GLY A 73 -12.08 -9.48 -16.69
C GLY A 73 -13.23 -10.30 -16.09
N PRO A 74 -13.03 -11.59 -15.86
CA PRO A 74 -14.07 -12.45 -15.27
C PRO A 74 -14.47 -11.95 -13.88
N GLY A 75 -15.65 -11.32 -13.79
CA GLY A 75 -16.22 -10.84 -12.54
C GLY A 75 -15.80 -9.42 -12.12
N TRP A 76 -15.09 -8.66 -12.97
CA TRP A 76 -14.78 -7.26 -12.68
C TRP A 76 -14.78 -6.35 -13.92
N GLN A 77 -14.99 -5.07 -13.66
CA GLN A 77 -14.82 -3.99 -14.61
C GLN A 77 -14.08 -2.84 -13.89
N ALA A 78 -12.94 -2.40 -14.44
CA ALA A 78 -12.20 -1.26 -13.90
C ALA A 78 -12.93 0.06 -14.22
N ILE A 79 -12.95 0.99 -13.28
CA ILE A 79 -13.60 2.29 -13.44
C ILE A 79 -12.57 3.42 -13.35
N ARG A 80 -12.91 4.58 -13.97
CA ARG A 80 -12.08 5.79 -13.95
C ARG A 80 -10.67 5.55 -14.48
N VAL A 81 -10.57 4.73 -15.52
CA VAL A 81 -9.28 4.29 -16.10
C VAL A 81 -8.47 5.44 -16.70
N SER A 82 -9.11 6.55 -17.06
CA SER A 82 -8.45 7.78 -17.51
C SER A 82 -7.50 8.39 -16.48
N ARG A 83 -7.67 8.04 -15.19
CA ARG A 83 -6.74 8.44 -14.10
C ARG A 83 -5.38 7.78 -14.21
N ASN A 84 -5.23 6.75 -15.06
CA ASN A 84 -4.01 5.95 -15.18
C ASN A 84 -3.54 5.35 -13.84
N ARG A 85 -4.48 4.83 -13.02
CA ARG A 85 -4.24 4.28 -11.69
C ARG A 85 -4.60 2.80 -11.54
N HIS A 86 -4.59 2.08 -12.64
CA HIS A 86 -4.88 0.64 -12.71
C HIS A 86 -3.59 -0.20 -12.73
N TRP A 87 -2.47 0.33 -12.25
CA TRP A 87 -1.18 -0.34 -12.18
C TRP A 87 -0.92 -0.92 -10.80
N GLY A 88 -0.42 -2.14 -10.73
CA GLY A 88 -0.14 -2.78 -9.46
C GLY A 88 1.07 -3.72 -9.50
N HIS A 89 1.48 -4.17 -8.33
CA HIS A 89 2.32 -5.36 -8.23
C HIS A 89 1.50 -6.58 -8.69
N PRO A 90 2.09 -7.64 -9.29
CA PRO A 90 1.35 -8.83 -9.69
C PRO A 90 0.47 -9.43 -8.58
N ALA A 91 0.88 -9.32 -7.32
CA ALA A 91 0.08 -9.75 -6.18
C ALA A 91 -1.26 -8.99 -6.06
N ALA A 92 -1.31 -7.70 -6.43
CA ALA A 92 -2.55 -6.92 -6.41
C ALA A 92 -3.48 -7.32 -7.57
N ILE A 93 -2.91 -7.64 -8.74
CA ILE A 93 -3.69 -8.15 -9.87
C ILE A 93 -4.30 -9.51 -9.51
N ALA A 94 -3.49 -10.43 -8.97
CA ALA A 94 -3.96 -11.74 -8.51
C ALA A 94 -5.01 -11.63 -7.39
N LEU A 95 -4.92 -10.61 -6.51
CA LEU A 95 -5.98 -10.33 -5.52
C LEU A 95 -7.31 -9.99 -6.20
N VAL A 96 -7.30 -9.10 -7.21
CA VAL A 96 -8.52 -8.74 -7.94
C VAL A 96 -9.14 -9.97 -8.59
N GLU A 97 -8.34 -10.77 -9.31
CA GLU A 97 -8.77 -12.00 -9.96
C GLU A 97 -9.37 -12.99 -8.95
N HIS A 98 -8.71 -13.18 -7.80
CA HIS A 98 -9.17 -14.07 -6.75
C HIS A 98 -10.51 -13.60 -6.14
N VAL A 99 -10.60 -12.32 -5.75
CA VAL A 99 -11.81 -11.77 -5.11
C VAL A 99 -12.98 -11.77 -6.09
N ALA A 100 -12.76 -11.37 -7.35
CA ALA A 100 -13.78 -11.37 -8.38
C ALA A 100 -14.28 -12.78 -8.70
N GLY A 101 -13.37 -13.74 -8.88
CA GLY A 101 -13.73 -15.13 -9.12
C GLY A 101 -14.52 -15.76 -7.96
N ARG A 102 -14.12 -15.49 -6.71
CA ARG A 102 -14.84 -15.94 -5.51
C ARG A 102 -16.21 -15.26 -5.37
N ALA A 103 -16.29 -13.97 -5.68
CA ALA A 103 -17.54 -13.22 -5.68
C ALA A 103 -18.52 -13.78 -6.71
N GLN A 104 -18.06 -14.02 -7.94
CA GLN A 104 -18.85 -14.60 -9.02
C GLN A 104 -19.33 -16.01 -8.66
N ALA A 105 -18.48 -16.87 -8.10
CA ALA A 105 -18.84 -18.20 -7.63
C ALA A 105 -19.89 -18.16 -6.49
N ALA A 106 -19.94 -17.06 -5.73
CA ALA A 106 -20.96 -16.81 -4.70
C ALA A 106 -22.22 -16.12 -5.24
N GLY A 107 -22.37 -15.98 -6.56
CA GLY A 107 -23.52 -15.36 -7.22
C GLY A 107 -23.56 -13.83 -7.08
N LEU A 108 -22.45 -13.18 -6.71
CA LEU A 108 -22.34 -11.71 -6.70
C LEU A 108 -22.17 -11.19 -8.13
N PRO A 109 -22.62 -9.96 -8.41
CA PRO A 109 -22.39 -9.34 -9.73
C PRO A 109 -20.93 -8.97 -9.92
N ASP A 110 -20.55 -8.59 -11.15
CA ASP A 110 -19.24 -8.03 -11.42
C ASP A 110 -18.89 -6.91 -10.44
N LEU A 111 -17.63 -6.86 -10.05
CA LEU A 111 -17.11 -5.86 -9.15
C LEU A 111 -16.62 -4.63 -9.92
N TRP A 112 -16.86 -3.45 -9.38
CA TRP A 112 -16.16 -2.25 -9.82
C TRP A 112 -14.80 -2.17 -9.13
N ILE A 113 -13.71 -2.18 -9.92
CA ILE A 113 -12.35 -2.00 -9.40
C ILE A 113 -11.91 -0.56 -9.65
N GLY A 114 -11.51 0.12 -8.60
CA GLY A 114 -11.04 1.49 -8.62
C GLY A 114 -9.52 1.62 -8.72
N ASP A 115 -8.98 2.61 -8.02
CA ASP A 115 -7.56 2.92 -8.04
C ASP A 115 -6.73 1.78 -7.40
N ILE A 116 -5.57 1.45 -8.00
CA ILE A 116 -4.51 0.58 -7.46
C ILE A 116 -3.28 1.46 -7.20
N ALA A 117 -2.56 1.86 -8.25
CA ALA A 117 -1.46 2.80 -8.18
C ALA A 117 -1.24 3.46 -9.55
N GLN A 118 -0.44 4.52 -9.56
CA GLN A 118 0.14 5.10 -10.78
C GLN A 118 1.16 4.15 -11.40
N PRO A 119 1.56 4.31 -12.68
CA PRO A 119 2.46 3.39 -13.37
C PRO A 119 3.77 3.10 -12.62
N ARG A 120 4.31 4.09 -11.90
CA ARG A 120 5.53 3.97 -11.08
C ARG A 120 5.25 4.08 -9.59
N GLY A 121 3.98 4.00 -9.17
CA GLY A 121 3.57 4.25 -7.79
C GLY A 121 3.87 5.68 -7.35
N GLY A 122 4.39 5.85 -6.14
CA GLY A 122 4.69 7.16 -5.58
C GLY A 122 3.45 7.94 -5.14
N PRO A 123 3.61 9.14 -4.58
CA PRO A 123 2.51 9.95 -4.07
C PRO A 123 1.56 10.38 -5.19
N LEU A 124 0.26 10.26 -4.92
CA LEU A 124 -0.79 10.66 -5.83
C LEU A 124 -1.09 12.16 -5.66
N PRO A 125 -1.45 12.88 -6.74
CA PRO A 125 -1.73 14.31 -6.65
C PRO A 125 -3.01 14.63 -5.87
N TRP A 126 -3.91 13.66 -5.72
CA TRP A 126 -5.18 13.78 -4.99
C TRP A 126 -5.79 12.41 -4.73
N GLY A 127 -6.72 12.34 -3.78
CA GLY A 127 -7.58 11.18 -3.49
C GLY A 127 -7.02 10.28 -2.39
N HIS A 128 -5.78 9.84 -2.48
CA HIS A 128 -5.22 8.84 -1.57
C HIS A 128 -3.89 9.28 -0.99
N ALA A 129 -3.67 9.01 0.30
CA ALA A 129 -2.36 9.12 0.94
C ALA A 129 -1.50 7.87 0.74
N SER A 130 -2.12 6.73 0.44
CA SER A 130 -1.47 5.45 0.15
C SER A 130 -1.52 5.12 -1.36
N HIS A 131 -1.60 3.86 -1.76
CA HIS A 131 -1.53 3.42 -3.16
C HIS A 131 -0.18 3.69 -3.84
N GLN A 132 0.89 3.88 -3.06
CA GLN A 132 2.19 4.26 -3.63
C GLN A 132 3.04 3.08 -4.06
N THR A 133 2.75 1.87 -3.58
CA THR A 133 3.55 0.67 -3.82
C THR A 133 2.90 -0.35 -4.74
N GLY A 134 1.66 -0.08 -5.21
CA GLY A 134 0.90 -1.03 -6.02
C GLY A 134 0.40 -2.26 -5.26
N LEU A 135 0.27 -2.16 -3.92
CA LEU A 135 -0.24 -3.21 -3.04
C LEU A 135 -1.57 -2.84 -2.38
N ASP A 136 -2.17 -1.74 -2.78
CA ASP A 136 -3.49 -1.29 -2.34
C ASP A 136 -4.47 -1.38 -3.51
N VAL A 137 -5.70 -1.79 -3.26
CA VAL A 137 -6.77 -1.92 -4.27
C VAL A 137 -8.08 -1.41 -3.68
N ASP A 138 -8.75 -0.50 -4.39
CA ASP A 138 -10.10 -0.07 -4.05
C ASP A 138 -11.13 -0.94 -4.77
N ILE A 139 -11.99 -1.61 -4.01
CA ILE A 139 -13.10 -2.43 -4.52
C ILE A 139 -14.41 -1.80 -4.08
N TRP A 140 -15.22 -1.40 -5.03
CA TRP A 140 -16.48 -0.72 -4.74
C TRP A 140 -17.56 -1.67 -4.26
N LEU A 141 -18.34 -1.21 -3.30
CA LEU A 141 -19.41 -1.97 -2.65
C LEU A 141 -20.76 -1.82 -3.36
N ASP A 142 -20.77 -1.57 -4.65
CA ASP A 142 -21.99 -1.56 -5.46
C ASP A 142 -22.29 -2.94 -6.01
N LEU A 143 -23.23 -3.62 -5.38
CA LEU A 143 -23.66 -4.98 -5.74
C LEU A 143 -24.96 -5.01 -6.56
N ARG A 144 -25.35 -3.90 -7.17
CA ARG A 144 -26.42 -3.89 -8.15
C ARG A 144 -25.99 -4.70 -9.38
N PRO A 145 -26.89 -5.51 -9.97
CA PRO A 145 -26.62 -6.18 -11.25
C PRO A 145 -26.21 -5.17 -12.30
N LYS A 146 -25.19 -5.47 -13.08
CA LYS A 146 -24.68 -4.58 -14.11
C LYS A 146 -24.27 -5.36 -15.35
N PRO A 147 -24.62 -4.88 -16.56
CA PRO A 147 -24.05 -5.40 -17.80
C PRO A 147 -22.58 -4.96 -17.92
N LEU A 148 -21.89 -5.45 -18.93
CA LEU A 148 -20.63 -4.85 -19.34
C LEU A 148 -20.88 -3.39 -19.78
N VAL A 149 -20.30 -2.44 -19.04
CA VAL A 149 -20.48 -1.01 -19.30
C VAL A 149 -19.30 -0.51 -20.13
N PRO A 150 -19.51 0.21 -21.24
CA PRO A 150 -18.42 0.80 -22.02
C PRO A 150 -17.49 1.67 -21.15
N ALA A 151 -16.16 1.57 -21.37
CA ALA A 151 -15.14 2.23 -20.54
C ALA A 151 -15.41 3.73 -20.32
N GLY A 152 -15.77 4.48 -21.36
CA GLY A 152 -16.09 5.91 -21.23
C GLY A 152 -17.27 6.21 -20.30
N ARG A 153 -18.23 5.31 -20.17
CA ARG A 153 -19.35 5.46 -19.23
C ARG A 153 -18.97 5.12 -17.80
N ARG A 154 -17.82 4.49 -17.58
CA ARG A 154 -17.29 4.14 -16.24
C ARG A 154 -16.46 5.26 -15.61
N GLU A 155 -16.19 6.33 -16.33
CA GLU A 155 -15.42 7.48 -15.83
C GLU A 155 -16.20 8.29 -14.77
N GLU A 156 -17.51 8.42 -14.97
CA GLU A 156 -18.38 9.30 -14.16
C GLU A 156 -19.40 8.53 -13.32
N LEU A 157 -19.13 7.24 -13.04
CA LEU A 157 -20.05 6.44 -12.23
C LEU A 157 -20.24 7.05 -10.85
N SER A 158 -21.49 7.36 -10.51
CA SER A 158 -21.89 7.71 -9.16
C SER A 158 -22.26 6.42 -8.40
N ILE A 159 -21.47 6.11 -7.39
CA ILE A 159 -21.70 4.95 -6.52
C ILE A 159 -22.18 5.48 -5.17
N PRO A 160 -23.40 5.12 -4.75
CA PRO A 160 -23.97 5.67 -3.52
C PRO A 160 -23.26 5.14 -2.29
N SER A 161 -23.21 5.95 -1.25
CA SER A 161 -22.80 5.53 0.09
C SER A 161 -23.72 4.42 0.62
N LEU A 162 -23.13 3.45 1.31
CA LEU A 162 -23.84 2.44 2.08
C LEU A 162 -24.14 2.89 3.53
N VAL A 163 -23.79 4.12 3.87
CA VAL A 163 -23.92 4.68 5.22
C VAL A 163 -24.89 5.84 5.19
N LEU A 164 -25.70 5.96 6.23
CA LEU A 164 -26.62 7.08 6.41
C LEU A 164 -25.87 8.42 6.48
N PRO A 165 -26.51 9.55 6.13
CA PRO A 165 -25.86 10.85 6.09
C PRO A 165 -25.22 11.30 7.42
N ASP A 166 -25.77 10.85 8.55
CA ASP A 166 -25.22 11.12 9.88
C ASP A 166 -23.95 10.31 10.22
N GLY A 167 -23.59 9.34 9.37
CA GLY A 167 -22.44 8.47 9.56
C GLY A 167 -22.59 7.43 10.66
N MET A 168 -23.76 7.35 11.29
CA MET A 168 -23.96 6.55 12.51
C MET A 168 -24.34 5.09 12.23
N ALA A 169 -24.90 4.77 11.07
CA ALA A 169 -25.31 3.42 10.72
C ALA A 169 -25.21 3.19 9.21
N VAL A 170 -25.23 1.91 8.81
CA VAL A 170 -25.44 1.56 7.40
C VAL A 170 -26.89 1.88 6.99
N ASP A 171 -27.07 2.29 5.74
CA ASP A 171 -28.37 2.53 5.15
C ASP A 171 -29.10 1.18 4.93
N PRO A 172 -30.18 0.89 5.66
CA PRO A 172 -30.89 -0.38 5.56
C PRO A 172 -31.54 -0.61 4.18
N ALA A 173 -31.76 0.45 3.40
CA ALA A 173 -32.28 0.33 2.04
C ALA A 173 -31.20 -0.14 1.04
N ARG A 174 -29.93 -0.04 1.39
CA ARG A 174 -28.80 -0.38 0.50
C ARG A 174 -27.95 -1.52 1.01
N TRP A 175 -27.73 -1.58 2.34
CA TRP A 175 -26.94 -2.64 2.95
C TRP A 175 -27.67 -3.98 2.90
N THR A 176 -26.95 -5.02 2.49
CA THR A 176 -27.45 -6.41 2.49
C THR A 176 -26.39 -7.37 3.00
N ALA A 177 -26.75 -8.58 3.36
CA ALA A 177 -25.79 -9.64 3.73
C ALA A 177 -24.76 -9.95 2.64
N ARG A 178 -25.06 -9.64 1.37
CA ARG A 178 -24.13 -9.81 0.24
C ARG A 178 -22.92 -8.87 0.35
N HIS A 179 -23.08 -7.68 0.94
CA HIS A 179 -21.95 -6.76 1.21
C HIS A 179 -21.02 -7.35 2.27
N ALA A 180 -21.55 -7.91 3.35
CA ALA A 180 -20.76 -8.62 4.35
C ALA A 180 -20.03 -9.82 3.73
N GLN A 181 -20.69 -10.57 2.85
CA GLN A 181 -20.09 -11.69 2.13
C GLN A 181 -18.91 -11.25 1.24
N LEU A 182 -19.06 -10.17 0.46
CA LEU A 182 -17.97 -9.64 -0.36
C LEU A 182 -16.78 -9.18 0.50
N ILE A 183 -17.06 -8.43 1.58
CA ILE A 183 -16.02 -7.97 2.51
C ILE A 183 -15.27 -9.16 3.14
N ARG A 184 -16.00 -10.20 3.52
CA ARG A 184 -15.40 -11.45 4.03
C ARG A 184 -14.53 -12.13 2.99
N ILE A 185 -14.99 -12.29 1.75
CA ILE A 185 -14.20 -12.87 0.64
C ILE A 185 -12.88 -12.12 0.48
N ALA A 186 -12.92 -10.79 0.48
CA ALA A 186 -11.73 -9.98 0.39
C ALA A 186 -10.83 -10.09 1.63
N ALA A 187 -11.40 -10.13 2.85
CA ALA A 187 -10.63 -10.25 4.08
C ALA A 187 -9.92 -11.60 4.21
N GLU A 188 -10.50 -12.67 3.68
CA GLU A 188 -9.95 -14.02 3.70
C GLU A 188 -8.99 -14.28 2.52
N ALA A 189 -8.88 -13.37 1.54
CA ALA A 189 -8.03 -13.56 0.38
C ALA A 189 -6.54 -13.67 0.75
N PRO A 190 -5.76 -14.48 0.00
CA PRO A 190 -4.33 -14.66 0.24
C PRO A 190 -3.56 -13.34 0.21
N GLY A 191 -2.60 -13.17 1.12
CA GLY A 191 -1.72 -12.00 1.16
C GLY A 191 -2.35 -10.74 1.74
N VAL A 192 -3.66 -10.70 2.00
CA VAL A 192 -4.31 -9.53 2.58
C VAL A 192 -3.85 -9.29 4.01
N ASP A 193 -3.37 -8.06 4.27
CA ASP A 193 -3.05 -7.55 5.60
C ASP A 193 -4.32 -7.01 6.28
N ARG A 194 -5.00 -6.09 5.62
CA ARG A 194 -6.21 -5.44 6.14
C ARG A 194 -7.10 -4.87 5.04
N LEU A 195 -8.34 -4.61 5.43
CA LEU A 195 -9.30 -3.82 4.66
C LEU A 195 -9.69 -2.59 5.49
N LEU A 196 -9.83 -1.45 4.83
CA LEU A 196 -10.41 -0.26 5.43
C LEU A 196 -11.84 -0.10 4.93
N VAL A 197 -12.78 0.06 5.87
CA VAL A 197 -14.20 0.31 5.62
C VAL A 197 -14.70 1.43 6.54
N ASN A 198 -15.81 2.05 6.20
CA ASN A 198 -16.42 3.05 7.09
C ASN A 198 -16.71 2.45 8.48
N PRO A 199 -16.55 3.23 9.57
CA PRO A 199 -16.86 2.75 10.93
C PRO A 199 -18.26 2.18 11.10
N ALA A 200 -19.28 2.76 10.44
CA ALA A 200 -20.65 2.24 10.48
C ALA A 200 -20.77 0.85 9.82
N ILE A 201 -20.02 0.62 8.72
CA ILE A 201 -19.92 -0.69 8.09
C ILE A 201 -19.25 -1.68 9.05
N LYS A 202 -18.12 -1.29 9.68
CA LYS A 202 -17.44 -2.15 10.67
C LYS A 202 -18.37 -2.50 11.83
N ARG A 203 -19.10 -1.52 12.38
CA ARG A 203 -20.05 -1.75 13.48
C ARG A 203 -21.17 -2.71 13.08
N ARG A 204 -21.70 -2.59 11.87
CA ARG A 204 -22.70 -3.52 11.34
C ARG A 204 -22.13 -4.94 11.21
N LEU A 205 -20.90 -5.07 10.69
CA LEU A 205 -20.25 -6.38 10.60
C LEU A 205 -20.00 -7.00 11.97
N CYS A 206 -19.66 -6.20 12.98
CA CYS A 206 -19.53 -6.65 14.36
C CYS A 206 -20.86 -7.16 14.95
N ALA A 207 -21.95 -6.46 14.67
CA ALA A 207 -23.27 -6.87 15.12
C ALA A 207 -23.71 -8.22 14.49
N ASP A 208 -23.41 -8.40 13.20
CA ASP A 208 -23.83 -9.59 12.46
C ASP A 208 -22.88 -10.79 12.62
N HIS A 209 -21.57 -10.55 12.86
CA HIS A 209 -20.52 -11.56 12.77
C HIS A 209 -19.48 -11.49 13.90
N GLY A 210 -19.77 -10.84 15.03
CA GLY A 210 -18.85 -10.71 16.17
C GLY A 210 -18.19 -12.04 16.55
N GLY A 211 -16.90 -12.01 16.86
CA GLY A 211 -16.09 -13.19 17.12
C GLY A 211 -15.48 -13.86 15.88
N ALA A 212 -15.89 -13.49 14.66
CA ALA A 212 -15.36 -14.09 13.46
C ALA A 212 -13.91 -13.62 13.19
N ALA A 213 -12.98 -14.57 12.98
CA ALA A 213 -11.54 -14.29 12.83
C ALA A 213 -11.19 -13.33 11.69
N TRP A 214 -11.94 -13.34 10.59
CA TRP A 214 -11.71 -12.46 9.45
C TRP A 214 -11.95 -10.98 9.76
N LEU A 215 -12.79 -10.65 10.77
CA LEU A 215 -13.07 -9.29 11.21
C LEU A 215 -11.82 -8.56 11.74
N ARG A 216 -10.82 -9.30 12.23
CA ARG A 216 -9.53 -8.72 12.62
C ARG A 216 -8.90 -7.88 11.52
N ARG A 217 -9.03 -8.32 10.27
CA ARG A 217 -8.48 -7.61 9.11
C ARG A 217 -9.33 -6.45 8.65
N VAL A 218 -10.60 -6.37 9.02
CA VAL A 218 -11.50 -5.29 8.64
C VAL A 218 -11.38 -4.15 9.66
N ARG A 219 -10.80 -3.04 9.25
CA ARG A 219 -10.49 -1.91 10.14
C ARG A 219 -11.34 -0.69 9.79
N PRO A 220 -11.86 0.01 10.80
CA PRO A 220 -12.60 1.24 10.58
C PRO A 220 -11.67 2.34 10.05
N TRP A 221 -12.14 3.09 9.06
CA TRP A 221 -11.45 4.26 8.53
C TRP A 221 -12.45 5.26 7.96
N ARG A 222 -12.18 6.55 8.09
CA ARG A 222 -13.06 7.60 7.56
C ARG A 222 -13.18 7.51 6.04
N GLY A 223 -14.29 8.01 5.48
CA GLY A 223 -14.68 7.68 4.13
C GLY A 223 -14.98 6.19 4.02
N HIS A 224 -14.62 5.54 2.92
CA HIS A 224 -14.77 4.10 2.70
C HIS A 224 -16.21 3.59 2.95
N ASP A 225 -17.18 4.44 2.63
CA ASP A 225 -18.61 4.19 2.81
C ASP A 225 -19.27 3.59 1.56
N SER A 226 -18.61 3.68 0.42
CA SER A 226 -19.04 3.18 -0.89
C SER A 226 -18.07 2.19 -1.52
N HIS A 227 -16.87 2.06 -0.96
CA HIS A 227 -15.84 1.10 -1.36
C HIS A 227 -15.07 0.59 -0.14
N MET A 228 -14.43 -0.55 -0.26
CA MET A 228 -13.41 -1.02 0.66
C MET A 228 -12.03 -0.82 0.04
N HIS A 229 -11.07 -0.38 0.85
CA HIS A 229 -9.67 -0.30 0.48
C HIS A 229 -8.97 -1.56 0.99
N VAL A 230 -8.47 -2.39 0.10
CA VAL A 230 -7.79 -3.64 0.43
C VAL A 230 -6.29 -3.45 0.34
N ARG A 231 -5.56 -3.81 1.40
CA ARG A 231 -4.10 -3.74 1.48
C ARG A 231 -3.48 -5.11 1.59
N LEU A 232 -2.49 -5.36 0.75
CA LEU A 232 -1.66 -6.55 0.79
C LEU A 232 -0.42 -6.34 1.67
N ARG A 233 0.08 -7.45 2.22
CA ARG A 233 1.43 -7.51 2.80
C ARG A 233 2.49 -7.44 1.72
N CYS A 234 3.70 -7.07 2.14
CA CYS A 234 4.86 -7.08 1.27
C CYS A 234 5.08 -8.47 0.66
N PRO A 235 5.14 -8.59 -0.67
CA PRO A 235 5.42 -9.88 -1.32
C PRO A 235 6.89 -10.27 -1.16
N PRO A 236 7.21 -11.59 -1.15
CA PRO A 236 8.57 -12.08 -0.91
C PRO A 236 9.62 -11.59 -1.91
N ASP A 237 9.20 -11.29 -3.12
CA ASP A 237 10.05 -10.78 -4.20
C ASP A 237 10.39 -9.29 -4.06
N SER A 238 9.85 -8.60 -3.07
CA SER A 238 10.01 -7.16 -2.85
C SER A 238 10.77 -6.85 -1.54
N PRO A 239 12.07 -7.15 -1.43
CA PRO A 239 12.83 -7.06 -0.18
C PRO A 239 12.95 -5.64 0.39
N LEU A 240 12.71 -4.60 -0.43
CA LEU A 240 12.69 -3.20 0.01
C LEU A 240 11.32 -2.71 0.42
N CYS A 241 10.28 -3.55 0.31
CA CYS A 241 8.95 -3.24 0.81
C CYS A 241 8.93 -3.20 2.34
N ARG A 242 8.06 -2.37 2.90
CA ARG A 242 7.91 -2.18 4.34
C ARG A 242 6.45 -2.37 4.74
N ASP A 243 6.17 -3.46 5.45
CA ASP A 243 4.88 -3.66 6.08
C ASP A 243 4.65 -2.65 7.20
N ILE A 244 3.40 -2.28 7.40
CA ILE A 244 2.97 -1.57 8.60
C ILE A 244 2.70 -2.60 9.72
N ALA A 245 2.63 -2.13 10.97
CA ALA A 245 2.31 -2.99 12.10
C ALA A 245 1.02 -3.80 11.82
N PRO A 246 1.00 -5.11 12.11
CA PRO A 246 -0.17 -5.94 11.86
C PRO A 246 -1.39 -5.44 12.65
N PRO A 247 -2.62 -5.74 12.19
CA PRO A 247 -3.81 -5.40 12.95
C PRO A 247 -3.74 -6.00 14.37
N PRO A 248 -4.20 -5.27 15.41
CA PRO A 248 -4.25 -5.78 16.78
C PRO A 248 -4.96 -7.14 16.86
N PRO A 249 -4.68 -7.96 17.89
CA PRO A 249 -5.42 -9.18 18.13
C PRO A 249 -6.91 -8.91 18.37
N GLY A 250 -7.74 -9.94 18.24
CA GLY A 250 -9.19 -9.82 18.36
C GLY A 250 -9.86 -9.39 17.05
N ASP A 251 -11.16 -9.34 17.06
CA ASP A 251 -11.98 -8.99 15.89
C ASP A 251 -12.16 -7.48 15.67
N GLY A 252 -11.72 -6.65 16.64
CA GLY A 252 -11.87 -5.20 16.62
C GLY A 252 -13.31 -4.73 16.77
N CYS A 253 -14.14 -5.53 17.47
CA CYS A 253 -15.52 -5.24 17.83
C CYS A 253 -15.65 -4.80 19.30
N ASP A 254 -14.62 -4.18 19.82
CA ASP A 254 -14.50 -3.71 21.20
C ASP A 254 -14.72 -2.18 21.29
N SER A 255 -14.54 -1.63 22.48
CA SER A 255 -14.74 -0.20 22.75
C SER A 255 -13.86 0.75 21.92
N THR A 256 -12.78 0.26 21.31
CA THR A 256 -11.97 1.08 20.39
C THR A 256 -12.75 1.46 19.13
N LEU A 257 -13.76 0.69 18.77
CA LEU A 257 -14.66 1.01 17.67
C LEU A 257 -15.60 2.18 18.04
N ASP A 258 -15.99 2.33 19.30
CA ASP A 258 -16.91 3.37 19.76
C ASP A 258 -16.31 4.76 19.60
N TRP A 259 -14.99 4.89 19.76
CA TRP A 259 -14.29 6.16 19.54
C TRP A 259 -14.58 6.77 18.16
N TRP A 260 -14.74 5.96 17.12
CA TRP A 260 -15.01 6.45 15.76
C TRP A 260 -16.33 7.21 15.60
N PHE A 261 -17.24 7.07 16.57
CA PHE A 261 -18.56 7.71 16.62
C PHE A 261 -18.61 8.90 17.58
N THR A 262 -17.47 9.29 18.16
CA THR A 262 -17.38 10.48 19.01
C THR A 262 -17.18 11.74 18.19
N GLU A 263 -17.49 12.92 18.79
CA GLU A 263 -17.19 14.21 18.18
C GLU A 263 -15.70 14.41 17.93
N GLU A 264 -14.84 13.91 18.83
CA GLU A 264 -13.39 13.98 18.68
C GLU A 264 -12.93 13.30 17.39
N ALA A 265 -13.42 12.10 17.16
CA ALA A 265 -13.17 11.39 15.92
C ALA A 265 -13.71 12.13 14.69
N GLY A 266 -14.76 12.97 14.83
CA GLY A 266 -15.33 13.84 13.79
C GLY A 266 -14.46 15.03 13.41
N ARG A 267 -13.55 15.45 14.29
CA ARG A 267 -12.74 16.65 14.06
C ARG A 267 -11.65 16.39 13.01
N PRO A 268 -11.47 17.29 12.04
CA PRO A 268 -10.30 17.24 11.17
C PRO A 268 -9.01 17.27 12.01
N PRO A 269 -7.96 16.55 11.62
CA PRO A 269 -6.67 16.66 12.28
C PRO A 269 -6.20 18.13 12.25
N ALA A 270 -5.66 18.61 13.38
CA ALA A 270 -5.10 19.95 13.47
C ALA A 270 -4.03 20.13 12.38
N ARG A 271 -4.16 21.17 11.56
CA ARG A 271 -3.12 21.51 10.60
C ARG A 271 -1.89 21.99 11.37
N PRO A 272 -0.68 21.50 11.05
CA PRO A 272 0.52 22.05 11.64
C PRO A 272 0.63 23.54 11.31
N ALA A 273 1.07 24.35 12.27
CA ALA A 273 1.21 25.80 12.11
C ALA A 273 2.12 26.19 10.93
N ARG A 274 3.06 25.33 10.58
CA ARG A 274 3.90 25.42 9.37
C ARG A 274 4.03 24.05 8.74
N PRO A 275 3.85 23.91 7.41
CA PRO A 275 4.15 22.66 6.74
C PRO A 275 5.64 22.31 6.93
N GLY A 276 5.91 21.10 7.37
CA GLY A 276 7.28 20.56 7.34
C GLY A 276 7.80 20.40 5.90
N PRO A 277 9.11 20.18 5.73
CA PRO A 277 9.65 19.84 4.41
C PRO A 277 8.93 18.58 3.88
N PRO A 278 8.70 18.50 2.56
CA PRO A 278 8.07 17.32 1.99
C PRO A 278 8.92 16.07 2.29
N PRO A 279 8.28 14.93 2.62
CA PRO A 279 8.99 13.71 2.96
C PRO A 279 9.83 13.22 1.77
N ARG A 280 10.89 12.45 2.06
CA ARG A 280 11.68 11.77 1.04
C ARG A 280 11.26 10.30 0.95
N LEU A 281 11.14 9.82 -0.27
CA LEU A 281 10.91 8.41 -0.57
C LEU A 281 12.20 7.59 -0.33
N PRO A 282 12.12 6.26 -0.25
CA PRO A 282 13.31 5.41 -0.23
C PRO A 282 14.27 5.74 -1.39
N ALA A 283 15.58 5.67 -1.15
CA ALA A 283 16.60 5.99 -2.15
C ALA A 283 16.45 5.20 -3.47
N ALA A 284 16.02 3.93 -3.38
CA ALA A 284 15.74 3.09 -4.54
C ALA A 284 14.66 3.66 -5.48
N CYS A 285 13.76 4.50 -4.97
CA CYS A 285 12.73 5.15 -5.79
C CYS A 285 13.31 6.17 -6.79
N THR A 286 14.53 6.68 -6.56
CA THR A 286 15.23 7.53 -7.55
C THR A 286 15.44 6.77 -8.86
N GLY A 287 15.88 5.52 -8.78
CA GLY A 287 16.07 4.67 -9.95
C GLY A 287 14.74 4.34 -10.66
N VAL A 288 13.66 4.14 -9.89
CA VAL A 288 12.34 3.89 -10.47
C VAL A 288 11.82 5.11 -11.24
N LEU A 289 11.98 6.31 -10.69
CA LEU A 289 11.53 7.54 -11.35
C LEU A 289 12.32 7.84 -12.63
N ALA A 290 13.64 7.60 -12.61
CA ALA A 290 14.56 7.86 -13.72
C ALA A 290 14.63 6.73 -14.76
N ALA A 291 14.09 5.55 -14.48
CA ALA A 291 14.17 4.40 -15.39
C ALA A 291 13.47 4.69 -16.73
N PRO A 292 13.91 4.08 -17.85
CA PRO A 292 13.15 4.10 -19.09
C PRO A 292 11.77 3.47 -18.91
N ASP A 293 10.83 3.86 -19.76
CA ASP A 293 9.51 3.26 -19.82
C ASP A 293 9.59 1.77 -20.18
N ALA A 294 8.74 0.95 -19.59
CA ALA A 294 8.56 -0.41 -20.05
C ALA A 294 8.05 -0.41 -21.51
N PRO A 295 8.50 -1.40 -22.34
CA PRO A 295 7.97 -1.56 -23.69
C PRO A 295 6.43 -1.63 -23.65
N GLY A 296 5.78 -1.04 -24.64
CA GLY A 296 4.34 -1.20 -24.84
C GLY A 296 4.02 -2.67 -25.08
N ARG A 297 3.07 -3.21 -24.31
CA ARG A 297 2.47 -4.53 -24.60
C ARG A 297 1.30 -4.37 -25.52
#